data_815f7e68d06620d774d99a79252fc7e7
#
_entry.id   815f7e68d06620d774d99a79252fc7e7
#
_cell.length_a   1.000
_cell.length_b   1.000
_cell.length_c   1.000
_cell.angle_alpha   90.00
_cell.angle_beta   90.00
_cell.angle_gamma   90.00
#
_symmetry.space_group_name_H-M   'P 1'
#
loop_
_entity.id
_entity.type
_entity.pdbx_description
1 polymer ?
#
loop_
_entity_poly.entity_id
_entity_poly.type
_entity_poly.pdbx_seq_one_letter_code
_entity_poly.pdbx_strand_id
1 'polypeptide(L)'
;MKLRNATPHVLRVFDEDDRVVVEVPRAERPARVATTDVVVGQVPTDGGAVPLVESRLGSVHDLPDPAPDQLVVVSQLVADLVDRDDLVVPHQLVRDDSGAVVGCRALRRTVGKFDDDDDLDDLEVQAVSYDRWSAIVEGR
;
A
#
# COMPACT_ATOMS: atom_id res chain seq x y z
N MET A 1 -16.85 4.69 -15.99
CA MET A 1 -15.54 4.67 -15.27
C MET A 1 -14.99 3.26 -15.31
N LYS A 2 -13.78 3.11 -15.78
CA LYS A 2 -13.10 1.83 -15.84
C LYS A 2 -12.13 1.68 -14.67
N LEU A 3 -12.03 0.45 -14.15
CA LEU A 3 -11.00 0.11 -13.17
C LEU A 3 -9.91 -0.70 -13.87
N ARG A 4 -8.70 -0.20 -13.84
CA ARG A 4 -7.53 -0.92 -14.34
C ARG A 4 -6.74 -1.44 -13.15
N ASN A 5 -6.58 -2.75 -13.08
CA ASN A 5 -5.86 -3.37 -11.98
C ASN A 5 -4.37 -3.46 -12.30
N ALA A 6 -3.56 -2.76 -11.53
CA ALA A 6 -2.11 -2.78 -11.67
C ALA A 6 -1.45 -3.55 -10.51
N THR A 7 -2.20 -4.41 -9.84
CA THR A 7 -1.69 -5.23 -8.73
C THR A 7 -1.50 -6.68 -9.17
N PRO A 8 -0.72 -7.48 -8.42
CA PRO A 8 -0.55 -8.91 -8.73
C PRO A 8 -1.69 -9.79 -8.24
N HIS A 9 -2.79 -9.20 -7.77
CA HIS A 9 -3.92 -9.93 -7.22
C HIS A 9 -5.19 -9.59 -8.00
N VAL A 10 -6.11 -10.56 -8.07
CA VAL A 10 -7.44 -10.29 -8.63
C VAL A 10 -8.13 -9.26 -7.75
N LEU A 11 -8.68 -8.21 -8.37
CA LEU A 11 -9.51 -7.24 -7.68
C LEU A 11 -10.95 -7.73 -7.66
N ARG A 12 -11.49 -7.91 -6.46
CA ARG A 12 -12.88 -8.32 -6.30
C ARG A 12 -13.52 -7.38 -5.28
N VAL A 13 -14.59 -6.70 -5.70
CA VAL A 13 -15.29 -5.74 -4.84
C VAL A 13 -16.66 -6.31 -4.54
N PHE A 14 -17.01 -6.35 -3.24
CA PHE A 14 -18.29 -6.86 -2.76
C PHE A 14 -19.19 -5.71 -2.33
N ASP A 15 -20.49 -5.89 -2.49
CA ASP A 15 -21.47 -4.99 -1.91
C ASP A 15 -21.80 -5.40 -0.46
N GLU A 16 -22.78 -4.73 0.15
CA GLU A 16 -23.18 -5.00 1.53
C GLU A 16 -23.76 -6.41 1.72
N ASP A 17 -24.29 -7.00 0.66
CA ASP A 17 -24.89 -8.34 0.69
C ASP A 17 -23.90 -9.44 0.28
N ASP A 18 -22.59 -9.13 0.25
CA ASP A 18 -21.52 -10.04 -0.15
C ASP A 18 -21.63 -10.51 -1.59
N ARG A 19 -22.24 -9.72 -2.45
CA ARG A 19 -22.28 -9.98 -3.89
C ARG A 19 -21.11 -9.27 -4.57
N VAL A 20 -20.55 -9.92 -5.57
CA VAL A 20 -19.46 -9.34 -6.36
C VAL A 20 -20.03 -8.27 -7.27
N VAL A 21 -19.60 -7.01 -7.05
CA VAL A 21 -19.99 -5.87 -7.88
C VAL A 21 -19.09 -5.81 -9.11
N VAL A 22 -17.79 -6.02 -8.92
CA VAL A 22 -16.82 -5.98 -10.01
C VAL A 22 -15.67 -6.94 -9.69
N GLU A 23 -15.16 -7.57 -10.73
CA GLU A 23 -13.97 -8.42 -10.64
C GLU A 23 -13.07 -8.08 -11.81
N VAL A 24 -11.82 -7.73 -11.50
CA VAL A 24 -10.81 -7.40 -12.50
C VAL A 24 -9.62 -8.33 -12.33
N PRO A 25 -9.17 -9.02 -13.40
CA PRO A 25 -8.01 -9.90 -13.29
C PRO A 25 -6.76 -9.17 -12.84
N ARG A 26 -5.83 -9.93 -12.26
CA ARG A 26 -4.51 -9.39 -11.92
C ARG A 26 -3.80 -8.85 -13.15
N ALA A 27 -2.90 -7.90 -12.92
CA ALA A 27 -2.07 -7.37 -13.99
C ALA A 27 -1.02 -8.41 -14.42
N GLU A 28 -0.73 -8.47 -15.72
CA GLU A 28 0.39 -9.29 -16.21
C GLU A 28 1.72 -8.72 -15.72
N ARG A 29 1.82 -7.40 -15.68
CA ARG A 29 2.98 -6.67 -15.17
C ARG A 29 2.50 -5.69 -14.12
N PRO A 30 2.42 -6.12 -12.85
CA PRO A 30 1.96 -5.22 -11.78
C PRO A 30 2.89 -4.04 -11.60
N ALA A 31 2.32 -2.89 -11.28
CA ALA A 31 3.10 -1.73 -10.89
C ALA A 31 3.88 -2.05 -9.61
N ARG A 32 5.14 -1.72 -9.61
CA ARG A 32 6.02 -2.05 -8.49
C ARG A 32 7.07 -0.97 -8.30
N VAL A 33 7.59 -0.91 -7.09
CA VAL A 33 8.64 0.03 -6.72
C VAL A 33 9.97 -0.71 -6.74
N ALA A 34 10.94 -0.16 -7.44
CA ALA A 34 12.31 -0.67 -7.37
C ALA A 34 12.86 -0.37 -5.97
N THR A 35 13.43 -1.37 -5.33
CA THR A 35 14.03 -1.20 -4.00
C THR A 35 15.45 -1.71 -4.00
N THR A 36 16.30 -1.06 -3.20
CA THR A 36 17.66 -1.51 -2.94
C THR A 36 17.83 -1.66 -1.44
N ASP A 37 18.23 -2.84 -0.99
CA ASP A 37 18.40 -3.13 0.42
C ASP A 37 19.88 -3.09 0.78
N VAL A 38 20.21 -2.40 1.86
CA VAL A 38 21.60 -2.30 2.36
C VAL A 38 21.59 -2.66 3.83
N VAL A 39 22.46 -3.59 4.22
CA VAL A 39 22.65 -3.91 5.64
C VAL A 39 23.45 -2.78 6.27
N VAL A 40 22.87 -2.11 7.27
CA VAL A 40 23.50 -0.96 7.92
C VAL A 40 23.97 -1.26 9.33
N GLY A 41 23.67 -2.42 9.87
CA GLY A 41 24.09 -2.77 11.21
C GLY A 41 23.51 -4.09 11.69
N GLN A 42 23.69 -4.32 12.97
CA GLN A 42 23.19 -5.51 13.65
C GLN A 42 22.42 -5.08 14.89
N VAL A 43 21.29 -5.72 15.13
CA VAL A 43 20.50 -5.49 16.32
C VAL A 43 20.77 -6.63 17.29
N PRO A 44 21.36 -6.36 18.46
CA PRO A 44 21.57 -7.40 19.45
C PRO A 44 20.23 -7.80 20.10
N THR A 45 20.01 -9.09 20.20
CA THR A 45 18.84 -9.64 20.88
C THR A 45 19.29 -10.75 21.81
N ASP A 46 18.38 -11.21 22.64
CA ASP A 46 18.69 -12.33 23.57
C ASP A 46 19.03 -13.61 22.82
N GLY A 47 18.49 -13.80 21.62
CA GLY A 47 18.74 -14.97 20.80
C GLY A 47 19.89 -14.84 19.81
N GLY A 48 20.50 -13.66 19.72
CA GLY A 48 21.60 -13.39 18.81
C GLY A 48 21.43 -12.07 18.08
N ALA A 49 22.35 -11.77 17.17
CA ALA A 49 22.33 -10.55 16.38
C ALA A 49 21.43 -10.72 15.15
N VAL A 50 20.63 -9.71 14.88
CA VAL A 50 19.73 -9.68 13.72
C VAL A 50 20.19 -8.55 12.79
N PRO A 51 20.35 -8.81 11.48
CA PRO A 51 20.73 -7.76 10.56
C PRO A 51 19.67 -6.65 10.50
N LEU A 52 20.13 -5.41 10.52
CA LEU A 52 19.26 -4.26 10.26
C LEU A 52 19.49 -3.80 8.83
N VAL A 53 18.43 -3.78 8.06
CA VAL A 53 18.47 -3.47 6.63
C VAL A 53 17.71 -2.17 6.39
N GLU A 54 18.30 -1.28 5.61
CA GLU A 54 17.59 -0.11 5.10
C GLU A 54 17.23 -0.36 3.64
N SER A 55 15.96 -0.12 3.31
CA SER A 55 15.47 -0.23 1.94
C SER A 55 15.36 1.16 1.35
N ARG A 56 16.00 1.37 0.21
CA ARG A 56 15.88 2.62 -0.54
C ARG A 56 14.90 2.41 -1.67
N LEU A 57 13.92 3.29 -1.74
CA LEU A 57 12.87 3.22 -2.73
C LEU A 57 13.30 4.01 -3.97
N GLY A 58 13.25 3.35 -5.11
CA GLY A 58 13.57 3.95 -6.40
C GLY A 58 12.33 4.33 -7.18
N SER A 59 12.41 4.20 -8.50
CA SER A 59 11.31 4.54 -9.39
C SER A 59 10.22 3.47 -9.39
N VAL A 60 9.02 3.89 -9.78
CA VAL A 60 7.88 2.99 -9.96
C VAL A 60 7.90 2.48 -11.42
N HIS A 61 7.79 1.18 -11.59
CA HIS A 61 7.80 0.53 -12.89
C HIS A 61 6.42 -0.04 -13.23
N ASP A 62 6.11 -0.06 -14.52
CA ASP A 62 4.90 -0.69 -15.06
C ASP A 62 3.59 -0.07 -14.54
N LEU A 63 3.63 1.20 -14.14
CA LEU A 63 2.43 1.93 -13.76
C LEU A 63 1.74 2.42 -15.04
N PRO A 64 0.47 2.03 -15.27
CA PRO A 64 -0.26 2.50 -16.45
C PRO A 64 -0.39 4.01 -16.49
N ASP A 65 -0.35 4.58 -17.69
CA ASP A 65 -0.56 6.00 -17.87
C ASP A 65 -2.01 6.39 -17.54
N PRO A 66 -2.24 7.64 -17.09
CA PRO A 66 -3.60 8.11 -16.90
C PRO A 66 -4.40 8.07 -18.20
N ALA A 67 -5.69 7.75 -18.07
CA ALA A 67 -6.61 7.75 -19.20
C ALA A 67 -7.94 8.35 -18.76
N PRO A 68 -8.73 8.93 -19.71
CA PRO A 68 -10.04 9.46 -19.35
C PRO A 68 -10.94 8.37 -18.77
N ASP A 69 -11.72 8.72 -17.76
CA ASP A 69 -12.69 7.83 -17.14
C ASP A 69 -12.10 6.51 -16.63
N GLN A 70 -10.87 6.56 -16.15
CA GLN A 70 -10.17 5.39 -15.64
C GLN A 70 -9.58 5.66 -14.27
N LEU A 71 -9.76 4.71 -13.35
CA LEU A 71 -9.03 4.64 -12.10
C LEU A 71 -8.08 3.45 -12.15
N VAL A 72 -6.88 3.63 -11.61
CA VAL A 72 -5.85 2.57 -11.59
C VAL A 72 -5.74 2.06 -10.15
N VAL A 73 -5.94 0.76 -9.99
CA VAL A 73 -5.82 0.11 -8.67
C VAL A 73 -4.37 -0.31 -8.47
N VAL A 74 -3.78 0.17 -7.39
CA VAL A 74 -2.36 -0.05 -7.08
C VAL A 74 -2.21 -0.50 -5.63
N SER A 75 -0.99 -0.92 -5.27
CA SER A 75 -0.65 -1.17 -3.88
C SER A 75 -0.55 0.14 -3.10
N GLN A 76 -0.65 0.06 -1.79
CA GLN A 76 -0.52 1.24 -0.93
C GLN A 76 0.83 1.93 -1.13
N LEU A 77 1.90 1.16 -1.27
CA LEU A 77 3.24 1.72 -1.48
C LEU A 77 3.31 2.57 -2.75
N VAL A 78 2.76 2.07 -3.85
CA VAL A 78 2.73 2.82 -5.11
C VAL A 78 1.88 4.09 -4.94
N ALA A 79 0.72 3.97 -4.30
CA ALA A 79 -0.15 5.12 -4.07
C ALA A 79 0.53 6.20 -3.23
N ASP A 80 1.35 5.78 -2.26
CA ASP A 80 2.07 6.72 -1.38
C ASP A 80 3.22 7.44 -2.09
N LEU A 81 3.83 6.79 -3.06
CA LEU A 81 5.01 7.33 -3.76
C LEU A 81 4.67 8.15 -5.00
N VAL A 82 3.48 8.01 -5.54
CA VAL A 82 3.09 8.69 -6.77
C VAL A 82 1.91 9.62 -6.50
N ASP A 83 2.09 10.89 -6.86
CA ASP A 83 1.04 11.90 -6.68
C ASP A 83 0.18 11.98 -7.94
N ARG A 84 -0.84 11.12 -7.99
CA ARG A 84 -1.80 11.09 -9.09
C ARG A 84 -3.20 10.88 -8.54
N ASP A 85 -4.16 11.60 -9.11
CA ASP A 85 -5.56 11.55 -8.66
C ASP A 85 -6.30 10.29 -9.10
N ASP A 86 -5.77 9.57 -10.08
CA ASP A 86 -6.40 8.39 -10.64
C ASP A 86 -5.99 7.09 -9.93
N LEU A 87 -5.13 7.16 -8.92
CA LEU A 87 -4.69 5.98 -8.17
C LEU A 87 -5.62 5.70 -7.00
N VAL A 88 -6.04 4.45 -6.88
CA VAL A 88 -6.86 3.98 -5.76
C VAL A 88 -6.29 2.67 -5.23
N VAL A 89 -6.60 2.38 -3.97
CA VAL A 89 -6.18 1.14 -3.33
C VAL A 89 -7.41 0.42 -2.78
N PRO A 90 -7.39 -0.92 -2.70
CA PRO A 90 -8.47 -1.65 -2.05
C PRO A 90 -8.60 -1.24 -0.58
N HIS A 91 -9.84 -1.06 -0.14
CA HIS A 91 -10.15 -0.60 1.21
C HIS A 91 -11.26 -1.46 1.80
N GLN A 92 -11.30 -1.60 3.11
CA GLN A 92 -12.24 -2.47 3.80
C GLN A 92 -12.12 -3.91 3.28
N LEU A 93 -10.97 -4.51 3.56
CA LEU A 93 -10.65 -5.85 3.07
C LEU A 93 -11.60 -6.89 3.64
N VAL A 94 -12.01 -7.82 2.79
CA VAL A 94 -12.87 -8.95 3.16
C VAL A 94 -11.98 -10.18 3.24
N ARG A 95 -12.10 -10.92 4.35
CA ARG A 95 -11.32 -12.13 4.59
C ARG A 95 -12.26 -13.32 4.69
N ASP A 96 -11.78 -14.47 4.25
CA ASP A 96 -12.52 -15.73 4.41
C ASP A 96 -12.29 -16.31 5.82
N ASP A 97 -12.85 -17.49 6.07
CA ASP A 97 -12.75 -18.15 7.36
C ASP A 97 -11.31 -18.52 7.75
N SER A 98 -10.43 -18.66 6.76
CA SER A 98 -9.00 -18.93 6.99
C SER A 98 -8.18 -17.68 7.25
N GLY A 99 -8.78 -16.49 7.13
CA GLY A 99 -8.10 -15.23 7.27
C GLY A 99 -7.47 -14.69 5.99
N ALA A 100 -7.62 -15.39 4.88
CA ALA A 100 -7.09 -14.92 3.59
C ALA A 100 -7.96 -13.81 3.02
N VAL A 101 -7.32 -12.79 2.42
CA VAL A 101 -8.04 -11.69 1.79
C VAL A 101 -8.65 -12.20 0.48
N VAL A 102 -9.97 -12.07 0.35
CA VAL A 102 -10.70 -12.49 -0.83
C VAL A 102 -11.24 -11.33 -1.65
N GLY A 103 -11.19 -10.12 -1.12
CA GLY A 103 -11.66 -8.93 -1.81
C GLY A 103 -11.73 -7.72 -0.90
N CYS A 104 -12.48 -6.72 -1.33
CA CYS A 104 -12.66 -5.50 -0.57
C CYS A 104 -14.10 -4.98 -0.78
N ARG A 105 -14.50 -3.99 0.03
CA ARG A 105 -15.82 -3.37 -0.11
C ARG A 105 -15.75 -1.96 -0.66
N ALA A 106 -14.57 -1.37 -0.71
CA ALA A 106 -14.39 0.00 -1.16
C ALA A 106 -13.02 0.17 -1.79
N LEU A 107 -12.87 1.27 -2.51
CA LEU A 107 -11.60 1.75 -3.01
C LEU A 107 -11.29 3.06 -2.30
N ARG A 108 -10.03 3.28 -1.98
CA ARG A 108 -9.59 4.48 -1.27
C ARG A 108 -8.63 5.28 -2.12
N ARG A 109 -8.83 6.59 -2.13
CA ARG A 109 -7.88 7.55 -2.67
C ARG A 109 -7.31 8.35 -1.51
N THR A 110 -5.99 8.42 -1.41
CA THR A 110 -5.34 9.26 -0.43
C THR A 110 -5.20 10.68 -1.00
N VAL A 111 -5.69 11.67 -0.26
CA VAL A 111 -5.62 13.07 -0.67
C VAL A 111 -4.78 13.84 0.34
N GLY A 112 -4.19 14.97 -0.09
CA GLY A 112 -3.45 15.85 0.79
C GLY A 112 -2.11 15.34 1.27
N LYS A 113 -1.59 14.28 0.67
CA LYS A 113 -0.32 13.69 1.13
C LYS A 113 0.89 14.57 0.90
N PHE A 114 0.75 15.61 0.08
CA PHE A 114 1.80 16.62 -0.14
C PHE A 114 1.29 18.03 0.15
N ASP A 115 0.24 18.14 0.96
CA ASP A 115 -0.37 19.41 1.32
C ASP A 115 0.32 19.97 2.57
N ASP A 116 0.94 21.14 2.42
CA ASP A 116 1.75 21.75 3.48
C ASP A 116 0.93 22.26 4.67
N ASP A 117 -0.32 22.61 4.45
CA ASP A 117 -1.14 23.26 5.49
C ASP A 117 -1.62 22.29 6.56
N ASP A 118 -1.82 21.03 6.21
CA ASP A 118 -2.30 20.01 7.13
C ASP A 118 -1.16 19.15 7.69
N ASP A 119 0.07 19.37 7.21
CA ASP A 119 1.18 18.46 7.45
C ASP A 119 1.64 18.42 8.89
N LEU A 120 1.57 19.55 9.61
CA LEU A 120 2.12 19.60 10.97
C LEU A 120 1.41 18.65 11.93
N ASP A 121 0.09 18.63 11.89
CA ASP A 121 -0.70 17.75 12.75
C ASP A 121 -0.57 16.30 12.29
N ASP A 122 -0.60 16.08 10.98
CA ASP A 122 -0.47 14.75 10.42
C ASP A 122 0.92 14.17 10.67
N LEU A 123 1.97 14.97 10.55
CA LEU A 123 3.33 14.54 10.84
C LEU A 123 3.49 14.15 12.30
N GLU A 124 2.89 14.87 13.24
CA GLU A 124 2.92 14.51 14.64
C GLU A 124 2.25 13.17 14.89
N VAL A 125 1.09 12.93 14.27
CA VAL A 125 0.37 11.66 14.38
C VAL A 125 1.20 10.53 13.79
N GLN A 126 1.80 10.75 12.64
CA GLN A 126 2.65 9.74 11.99
C GLN A 126 3.89 9.44 12.83
N ALA A 127 4.52 10.47 13.39
CA ALA A 127 5.69 10.29 14.24
C ALA A 127 5.35 9.46 15.48
N VAL A 128 4.21 9.72 16.11
CA VAL A 128 3.74 8.94 17.26
C VAL A 128 3.49 7.50 16.86
N SER A 129 2.87 7.27 15.72
CA SER A 129 2.60 5.92 15.22
C SER A 129 3.90 5.18 14.93
N TYR A 130 4.87 5.86 14.33
CA TYR A 130 6.17 5.30 14.03
C TYR A 130 6.91 4.95 15.32
N ASP A 131 6.90 5.84 16.30
CA ASP A 131 7.53 5.59 17.60
C ASP A 131 6.93 4.38 18.30
N ARG A 132 5.61 4.23 18.25
CA ARG A 132 4.93 3.06 18.82
C ARG A 132 5.38 1.78 18.11
N TRP A 133 5.46 1.83 16.80
CA TRP A 133 5.91 0.68 16.02
C TRP A 133 7.36 0.31 16.37
N SER A 134 8.22 1.31 16.42
CA SER A 134 9.63 1.11 16.79
C SER A 134 9.75 0.54 18.20
N ALA A 135 8.98 1.05 19.14
CA ALA A 135 8.98 0.56 20.51
C ALA A 135 8.53 -0.91 20.59
N ILE A 136 7.52 -1.29 19.81
CA ILE A 136 7.06 -2.67 19.75
C ILE A 136 8.15 -3.58 19.20
N VAL A 137 8.83 -3.16 18.12
CA VAL A 137 9.90 -3.93 17.51
C VAL A 137 11.12 -4.02 18.43
N GLU A 138 11.50 -2.91 19.05
CA GLU A 138 12.67 -2.86 19.94
C GLU A 138 12.43 -3.55 21.29
N GLY A 139 11.18 -3.52 21.76
CA GLY A 139 10.80 -4.12 23.03
C GLY A 139 10.75 -5.64 23.04
N ARG A 140 11.05 -6.25 21.94
CA ARG A 140 11.13 -7.69 21.82
C ARG A 140 12.55 -8.16 22.06
#